data_24196eb8c988c4e43769d8f271787d87
#
_entry.id   24196eb8c988c4e43769d8f271787d87
#
_cell.length_a   1.000
_cell.length_b   1.000
_cell.length_c   1.000
_cell.angle_alpha   90.00
_cell.angle_beta   90.00
_cell.angle_gamma   90.00
#
_symmetry.space_group_name_H-M   'P 1'
#
loop_
_entity.id
_entity.type
_entity.pdbx_description
1 polymer ?
#
loop_
_entity_poly.entity_id
_entity_poly.type
_entity_poly.pdbx_seq_one_letter_code
_entity_poly.pdbx_strand_id
1 'polypeptide(L)'
;IVNYILSINSYETKVEVEVKSNKNSNKYIIKQKYNGIEDNSQEVIEPNNIAGVKIIKEGKNLRLENSNLNLTSMFENYQYISDNSLDLCSFIEDYKKGEKSEWKEKDGKIIMETNRESKQKILYIDAKSGNPEKMEIKDNNKNIAVYILYKEVSVNS
;
A
#
# COMPACT_ATOMS: atom_id res chain seq x y z
N ILE A 1 -7.45 -11.43 15.27
CA ILE A 1 -6.90 -10.24 14.57
C ILE A 1 -6.50 -10.58 13.15
N VAL A 2 -5.78 -11.69 12.93
CA VAL A 2 -5.41 -12.09 11.58
C VAL A 2 -6.65 -12.29 10.72
N ASN A 3 -7.66 -12.98 11.23
CA ASN A 3 -8.93 -13.17 10.51
C ASN A 3 -9.64 -11.85 10.25
N TYR A 4 -9.57 -10.92 11.20
CA TYR A 4 -10.12 -9.59 11.04
C TYR A 4 -9.47 -8.84 9.87
N ILE A 5 -8.13 -8.84 9.82
CA ILE A 5 -7.39 -8.19 8.74
C ILE A 5 -7.75 -8.83 7.39
N LEU A 6 -7.77 -10.16 7.32
CA LEU A 6 -8.07 -10.86 6.07
C LEU A 6 -9.51 -10.67 5.60
N SER A 7 -10.40 -10.22 6.49
CA SER A 7 -11.80 -9.97 6.16
C SER A 7 -12.10 -8.52 5.78
N ILE A 8 -11.11 -7.62 5.85
CA ILE A 8 -11.32 -6.21 5.51
C ILE A 8 -11.68 -6.09 4.03
N ASN A 9 -12.81 -5.45 3.74
CA ASN A 9 -13.26 -5.20 2.39
C ASN A 9 -13.52 -3.72 2.10
N SER A 10 -13.37 -2.86 3.10
CA SER A 10 -13.58 -1.42 2.94
C SER A 10 -12.77 -0.67 4.00
N TYR A 11 -11.97 0.30 3.58
CA TYR A 11 -11.22 1.13 4.51
C TYR A 11 -10.82 2.46 3.87
N GLU A 12 -10.49 3.42 4.73
CA GLU A 12 -9.84 4.66 4.36
C GLU A 12 -8.63 4.85 5.25
N THR A 13 -7.53 5.30 4.68
CA THR A 13 -6.31 5.55 5.44
C THR A 13 -5.48 6.63 4.78
N LYS A 14 -4.68 7.30 5.60
CA LYS A 14 -3.64 8.21 5.14
C LYS A 14 -2.30 7.55 5.44
N VAL A 15 -1.46 7.41 4.44
CA VAL A 15 -0.18 6.71 4.58
C VAL A 15 0.98 7.60 4.18
N GLU A 16 2.10 7.42 4.88
CA GLU A 16 3.38 7.95 4.46
C GLU A 16 4.14 6.81 3.78
N VAL A 17 4.54 7.02 2.54
CA VAL A 17 5.22 6.02 1.73
C VAL A 17 6.63 6.50 1.44
N GLU A 18 7.62 5.67 1.74
CA GLU A 18 9.00 5.90 1.35
C GLU A 18 9.45 4.79 0.42
N VAL A 19 9.85 5.15 -0.79
CA VAL A 19 10.38 4.20 -1.78
C VAL A 19 11.88 4.42 -1.87
N LYS A 20 12.65 3.39 -1.52
CA LYS A 20 14.12 3.42 -1.55
C LYS A 20 14.64 2.50 -2.65
N SER A 21 15.53 3.03 -3.47
CA SER A 21 16.28 2.25 -4.45
C SER A 21 17.79 2.48 -4.22
N ASN A 22 18.63 1.83 -5.02
CA ASN A 22 20.08 1.99 -4.89
C ASN A 22 20.55 3.44 -5.10
N LYS A 23 19.79 4.24 -5.82
CA LYS A 23 20.18 5.60 -6.22
C LYS A 23 19.34 6.69 -5.56
N ASN A 24 18.10 6.41 -5.23
CA ASN A 24 17.15 7.44 -4.83
C ASN A 24 16.27 7.01 -3.67
N SER A 25 15.77 8.01 -2.94
CA SER A 25 14.71 7.83 -1.97
C SER A 25 13.62 8.84 -2.29
N ASN A 26 12.38 8.37 -2.43
CA ASN A 26 11.23 9.22 -2.71
C ASN A 26 10.19 9.03 -1.61
N LYS A 27 9.60 10.12 -1.17
CA LYS A 27 8.58 10.10 -0.11
C LYS A 27 7.27 10.65 -0.65
N TYR A 28 6.18 9.99 -0.26
CA TYR A 28 4.83 10.37 -0.65
C TYR A 28 3.93 10.36 0.57
N ILE A 29 2.94 11.25 0.59
CA ILE A 29 1.80 11.12 1.47
C ILE A 29 0.60 10.86 0.58
N ILE A 30 -0.09 9.76 0.83
CA ILE A 30 -1.16 9.26 -0.03
C ILE A 30 -2.38 8.97 0.83
N LYS A 31 -3.54 9.42 0.36
CA LYS A 31 -4.82 9.03 0.94
C LYS A 31 -5.37 7.87 0.13
N GLN A 32 -5.59 6.74 0.79
CA GLN A 32 -6.11 5.53 0.16
C GLN A 32 -7.55 5.29 0.57
N LYS A 33 -8.40 4.98 -0.39
CA LYS A 33 -9.77 4.60 -0.15
C LYS A 33 -10.05 3.30 -0.91
N TYR A 34 -10.55 2.33 -0.20
CA TYR A 34 -10.83 1.02 -0.73
C TYR A 34 -12.26 0.62 -0.38
N ASN A 35 -13.02 0.21 -1.39
CA ASN A 35 -14.39 -0.23 -1.22
C ASN A 35 -14.66 -1.41 -2.16
N GLY A 36 -14.16 -2.59 -1.78
CA GLY A 36 -14.20 -3.77 -2.62
C GLY A 36 -13.01 -3.85 -3.57
N ILE A 37 -12.79 -5.04 -4.13
CA ILE A 37 -11.60 -5.33 -4.96
C ILE A 37 -11.52 -4.45 -6.21
N GLU A 38 -12.67 -4.03 -6.73
CA GLU A 38 -12.75 -3.34 -8.02
C GLU A 38 -12.93 -1.83 -7.91
N ASP A 39 -13.01 -1.31 -6.69
CA ASP A 39 -13.29 0.11 -6.47
C ASP A 39 -12.35 0.67 -5.42
N ASN A 40 -11.18 1.08 -5.86
CA ASN A 40 -10.21 1.71 -4.97
C ASN A 40 -9.59 2.95 -5.62
N SER A 41 -9.16 3.87 -4.77
CA SER A 41 -8.52 5.09 -5.21
C SER A 41 -7.38 5.47 -4.30
N GLN A 42 -6.39 6.13 -4.87
CA GLN A 42 -5.27 6.70 -4.15
C GLN A 42 -5.08 8.14 -4.61
N GLU A 43 -5.08 9.05 -3.66
CA GLU A 43 -4.86 10.47 -3.94
C GLU A 43 -3.52 10.89 -3.32
N VAL A 44 -2.65 11.46 -4.15
CA VAL A 44 -1.36 11.97 -3.68
C VAL A 44 -1.58 13.32 -3.02
N ILE A 45 -1.11 13.45 -1.78
CA ILE A 45 -1.16 14.70 -1.01
C ILE A 45 0.18 15.41 -1.07
N GLU A 46 1.27 14.68 -0.99
CA GLU A 46 2.64 15.17 -1.15
C GLU A 46 3.45 14.19 -2.01
N PRO A 47 4.41 14.65 -2.77
CA PRO A 47 4.95 16.02 -2.86
C PRO A 47 4.07 16.96 -3.68
N ASN A 48 4.32 18.27 -3.55
CA ASN A 48 3.51 19.31 -4.17
C ASN A 48 3.41 19.21 -5.69
N ASN A 49 4.46 18.76 -6.36
CA ASN A 49 4.48 18.67 -7.80
C ASN A 49 3.50 17.64 -8.38
N ILE A 50 3.02 16.72 -7.56
CA ILE A 50 2.00 15.74 -7.95
C ILE A 50 0.80 15.73 -6.99
N ALA A 51 0.70 16.73 -6.13
CA ALA A 51 -0.42 16.80 -5.17
C ALA A 51 -1.74 16.93 -5.90
N GLY A 52 -2.74 16.18 -5.46
CA GLY A 52 -4.06 16.16 -6.06
C GLY A 52 -4.25 15.12 -7.14
N VAL A 53 -3.19 14.44 -7.59
CA VAL A 53 -3.34 13.33 -8.55
C VAL A 53 -4.10 12.21 -7.89
N LYS A 54 -5.13 11.72 -8.57
CA LYS A 54 -5.88 10.55 -8.13
C LYS A 54 -5.67 9.40 -9.10
N ILE A 55 -5.40 8.24 -8.55
CA ILE A 55 -5.34 6.99 -9.28
C ILE A 55 -6.57 6.19 -8.86
N ILE A 56 -7.48 5.96 -9.80
CA ILE A 56 -8.74 5.30 -9.53
C ILE A 56 -8.76 3.98 -10.29
N LYS A 57 -9.00 2.90 -9.56
CA LYS A 57 -9.17 1.58 -10.15
C LYS A 57 -10.65 1.22 -10.15
N GLU A 58 -11.20 1.02 -11.35
CA GLU A 58 -12.57 0.57 -11.55
C GLU A 58 -12.54 -0.72 -12.37
N GLY A 59 -12.70 -1.85 -11.70
CA GLY A 59 -12.53 -3.14 -12.34
C GLY A 59 -11.12 -3.31 -12.91
N LYS A 60 -11.04 -3.51 -14.23
CA LYS A 60 -9.75 -3.65 -14.93
C LYS A 60 -9.18 -2.32 -15.43
N ASN A 61 -9.92 -1.24 -15.25
CA ASN A 61 -9.54 0.06 -15.78
C ASN A 61 -8.87 0.90 -14.71
N LEU A 62 -7.80 1.58 -15.11
CA LEU A 62 -7.13 2.58 -14.29
C LEU A 62 -7.39 3.95 -14.91
N ARG A 63 -7.75 4.90 -14.07
CA ARG A 63 -8.01 6.28 -14.48
C ARG A 63 -7.18 7.23 -13.64
N LEU A 64 -6.54 8.19 -14.30
CA LEU A 64 -5.84 9.27 -13.64
C LEU A 64 -6.68 10.52 -13.72
N GLU A 65 -6.90 11.17 -12.58
CA GLU A 65 -7.60 12.44 -12.51
C GLU A 65 -6.66 13.53 -12.02
N ASN A 66 -7.03 14.78 -12.35
CA ASN A 66 -6.34 15.98 -11.93
C ASN A 66 -4.96 16.15 -12.55
N SER A 67 -4.97 16.33 -13.86
CA SER A 67 -3.79 16.32 -14.70
C SER A 67 -3.11 17.69 -14.88
N ASN A 68 -3.04 18.53 -13.85
CA ASN A 68 -2.30 19.80 -13.90
C ASN A 68 -0.78 19.59 -13.82
N LEU A 69 -0.30 18.46 -14.32
CA LEU A 69 1.05 18.02 -14.05
C LEU A 69 1.90 17.92 -15.30
N ASN A 70 3.19 18.11 -15.10
CA ASN A 70 4.20 17.72 -16.06
C ASN A 70 4.08 16.22 -16.30
N LEU A 71 3.86 15.83 -17.56
CA LEU A 71 3.64 14.41 -17.93
C LEU A 71 4.78 13.50 -17.49
N THR A 72 6.01 13.96 -17.60
CA THR A 72 7.19 13.17 -17.24
C THR A 72 7.20 12.82 -15.76
N SER A 73 7.00 13.82 -14.90
CA SER A 73 6.93 13.61 -13.47
C SER A 73 5.77 12.71 -13.09
N MET A 74 4.64 12.85 -13.78
CA MET A 74 3.46 12.03 -13.55
C MET A 74 3.73 10.56 -13.85
N PHE A 75 4.38 10.24 -14.97
CA PHE A 75 4.68 8.85 -15.32
C PHE A 75 5.64 8.19 -14.34
N GLU A 76 6.71 8.87 -13.95
CA GLU A 76 7.66 8.31 -13.00
C GLU A 76 7.01 7.97 -11.66
N ASN A 77 6.23 8.90 -11.11
CA ASN A 77 5.58 8.69 -9.82
C ASN A 77 4.41 7.71 -9.91
N TYR A 78 3.67 7.74 -11.01
CA TYR A 78 2.58 6.79 -11.25
C TYR A 78 3.07 5.36 -11.22
N GLN A 79 4.22 5.09 -11.84
CA GLN A 79 4.78 3.74 -11.87
C GLN A 79 5.05 3.22 -10.45
N TYR A 80 5.64 4.04 -9.58
CA TYR A 80 5.88 3.63 -8.19
C TYR A 80 4.57 3.34 -7.44
N ILE A 81 3.55 4.15 -7.63
CA ILE A 81 2.28 4.01 -6.92
C ILE A 81 1.48 2.83 -7.44
N SER A 82 1.42 2.63 -8.75
CA SER A 82 0.61 1.57 -9.36
C SER A 82 1.28 0.20 -9.31
N ASP A 83 2.58 0.14 -9.59
CA ASP A 83 3.28 -1.14 -9.71
C ASP A 83 3.60 -1.78 -8.37
N ASN A 84 3.72 -1.00 -7.31
CA ASN A 84 4.12 -1.52 -6.01
C ASN A 84 2.96 -1.99 -5.14
N SER A 85 1.74 -1.90 -5.66
CA SER A 85 0.57 -2.44 -4.97
C SER A 85 0.54 -1.97 -3.51
N LEU A 86 0.54 -0.66 -3.30
CA LEU A 86 0.73 -0.04 -1.99
C LEU A 86 -0.47 -0.18 -1.07
N ASP A 87 -1.58 -0.69 -1.56
CA ASP A 87 -2.79 -0.79 -0.76
C ASP A 87 -2.84 -2.06 0.08
N LEU A 88 -3.58 -1.97 1.18
CA LEU A 88 -3.75 -3.09 2.09
C LEU A 88 -4.44 -4.28 1.42
N CYS A 89 -5.33 -4.02 0.48
CA CYS A 89 -6.04 -5.06 -0.25
C CYS A 89 -5.09 -5.96 -1.03
N SER A 90 -4.10 -5.38 -1.70
CA SER A 90 -3.09 -6.17 -2.42
C SER A 90 -2.30 -7.07 -1.49
N PHE A 91 -1.99 -6.58 -0.29
CA PHE A 91 -1.35 -7.42 0.73
C PHE A 91 -2.23 -8.60 1.12
N ILE A 92 -3.52 -8.34 1.37
CA ILE A 92 -4.46 -9.37 1.78
C ILE A 92 -4.59 -10.44 0.69
N GLU A 93 -4.68 -10.04 -0.56
CA GLU A 93 -4.75 -10.99 -1.69
C GLU A 93 -3.49 -11.83 -1.79
N ASP A 94 -2.32 -11.19 -1.69
CA ASP A 94 -1.04 -11.90 -1.76
C ASP A 94 -0.90 -12.88 -0.60
N TYR A 95 -1.33 -12.48 0.59
CA TYR A 95 -1.27 -13.35 1.76
C TYR A 95 -2.13 -14.60 1.58
N LYS A 96 -3.34 -14.44 1.04
CA LYS A 96 -4.26 -15.57 0.81
C LYS A 96 -3.76 -16.52 -0.28
N LYS A 97 -3.04 -16.00 -1.27
CA LYS A 97 -2.54 -16.77 -2.41
C LYS A 97 -1.12 -17.26 -2.23
N GLY A 98 -0.39 -16.71 -1.27
CA GLY A 98 1.03 -16.99 -1.05
C GLY A 98 1.28 -18.40 -0.54
N GLU A 99 2.34 -19.03 -1.03
CA GLU A 99 2.75 -20.37 -0.59
C GLU A 99 3.44 -20.35 0.78
N LYS A 100 4.01 -19.20 1.16
CA LYS A 100 4.76 -19.04 2.40
C LYS A 100 4.24 -17.88 3.23
N SER A 101 2.92 -17.88 3.46
CA SER A 101 2.30 -16.86 4.30
C SER A 101 2.26 -17.34 5.75
N GLU A 102 2.74 -16.51 6.67
CA GLU A 102 2.79 -16.84 8.09
C GLU A 102 2.59 -15.59 8.93
N TRP A 103 2.25 -15.76 10.20
CA TRP A 103 2.14 -14.67 11.14
C TRP A 103 2.65 -15.07 12.50
N LYS A 104 3.05 -14.07 13.29
CA LYS A 104 3.47 -14.25 14.66
C LYS A 104 3.08 -13.04 15.49
N GLU A 105 3.06 -13.21 16.80
CA GLU A 105 2.85 -12.12 17.75
C GLU A 105 4.15 -11.85 18.49
N LYS A 106 4.54 -10.56 18.54
CA LYS A 106 5.76 -10.15 19.23
C LYS A 106 5.62 -8.72 19.71
N ASP A 107 5.88 -8.48 21.01
CA ASP A 107 5.91 -7.14 21.61
C ASP A 107 4.63 -6.32 21.37
N GLY A 108 3.46 -6.98 21.49
CA GLY A 108 2.17 -6.32 21.29
C GLY A 108 1.83 -6.06 19.83
N LYS A 109 2.54 -6.67 18.90
CA LYS A 109 2.32 -6.56 17.47
C LYS A 109 2.02 -7.91 16.86
N ILE A 110 1.10 -7.91 15.90
CA ILE A 110 0.90 -9.06 15.01
C ILE A 110 1.70 -8.76 13.74
N ILE A 111 2.57 -9.66 13.35
CA ILE A 111 3.42 -9.52 12.18
C ILE A 111 3.01 -10.57 11.16
N MET A 112 2.45 -10.11 10.04
CA MET A 112 2.01 -10.98 8.94
C MET A 112 3.00 -10.85 7.79
N GLU A 113 3.48 -11.97 7.28
CA GLU A 113 4.47 -11.99 6.21
C GLU A 113 4.01 -12.88 5.07
N THR A 114 4.20 -12.42 3.86
CA THR A 114 3.94 -13.21 2.67
C THR A 114 5.03 -12.96 1.63
N ASN A 115 5.33 -14.01 0.88
CA ASN A 115 6.29 -13.95 -0.22
C ASN A 115 5.59 -14.40 -1.49
N ARG A 116 5.70 -13.61 -2.53
CA ARG A 116 5.14 -13.95 -3.84
C ARG A 116 6.10 -13.49 -4.92
N GLU A 117 6.54 -14.43 -5.76
CA GLU A 117 7.58 -14.19 -6.73
C GLU A 117 8.85 -13.69 -6.02
N SER A 118 9.40 -12.55 -6.39
CA SER A 118 10.57 -11.97 -5.74
C SER A 118 10.22 -10.89 -4.71
N LYS A 119 8.94 -10.70 -4.42
CA LYS A 119 8.46 -9.68 -3.47
C LYS A 119 8.16 -10.29 -2.12
N GLN A 120 8.66 -9.66 -1.08
CA GLN A 120 8.33 -9.96 0.31
C GLN A 120 7.54 -8.80 0.88
N LYS A 121 6.39 -9.10 1.48
CA LYS A 121 5.55 -8.09 2.14
C LYS A 121 5.37 -8.46 3.60
N ILE A 122 5.58 -7.50 4.48
CA ILE A 122 5.45 -7.67 5.93
C ILE A 122 4.51 -6.59 6.45
N LEU A 123 3.42 -7.00 7.09
CA LEU A 123 2.45 -6.09 7.70
C LEU A 123 2.54 -6.17 9.21
N TYR A 124 2.69 -5.03 9.86
CA TYR A 124 2.72 -4.89 11.30
C TYR A 124 1.40 -4.33 11.78
N ILE A 125 0.76 -4.99 12.73
CA ILE A 125 -0.57 -4.67 13.22
C ILE A 125 -0.52 -4.51 14.74
N ASP A 126 -1.19 -3.47 15.26
CA ASP A 126 -1.34 -3.32 16.70
C ASP A 126 -2.27 -4.43 17.22
N ALA A 127 -1.76 -5.25 18.15
CA ALA A 127 -2.51 -6.38 18.68
C ALA A 127 -3.73 -5.96 19.50
N LYS A 128 -3.75 -4.75 20.03
CA LYS A 128 -4.89 -4.25 20.82
C LYS A 128 -6.02 -3.72 19.95
N SER A 129 -5.70 -2.85 19.00
CA SER A 129 -6.72 -2.20 18.16
C SER A 129 -7.07 -3.01 16.92
N GLY A 130 -6.14 -3.86 16.45
CA GLY A 130 -6.30 -4.55 15.17
C GLY A 130 -6.00 -3.67 13.97
N ASN A 131 -5.51 -2.44 14.19
CA ASN A 131 -5.21 -1.53 13.09
C ASN A 131 -3.81 -1.76 12.53
N PRO A 132 -3.66 -1.71 11.20
CA PRO A 132 -2.33 -1.75 10.60
C PRO A 132 -1.52 -0.51 11.00
N GLU A 133 -0.25 -0.71 11.26
CA GLU A 133 0.67 0.37 11.62
C GLU A 133 1.70 0.63 10.55
N LYS A 134 2.23 -0.42 9.94
CA LYS A 134 3.34 -0.33 9.01
C LYS A 134 3.33 -1.50 8.05
N MET A 135 3.73 -1.26 6.81
CA MET A 135 3.99 -2.33 5.85
C MET A 135 5.36 -2.11 5.22
N GLU A 136 6.11 -3.21 5.05
CA GLU A 136 7.36 -3.21 4.32
C GLU A 136 7.20 -4.08 3.08
N ILE A 137 7.64 -3.57 1.95
CA ILE A 137 7.65 -4.31 0.69
C ILE A 137 9.08 -4.32 0.17
N LYS A 138 9.63 -5.50 -0.05
CA LYS A 138 10.98 -5.67 -0.60
C LYS A 138 10.90 -6.40 -1.93
N ASP A 139 11.44 -5.78 -2.97
CA ASP A 139 11.50 -6.37 -4.30
C ASP A 139 12.97 -6.58 -4.67
N ASN A 140 13.41 -7.82 -4.58
CA ASN A 140 14.83 -8.17 -4.78
C ASN A 140 15.27 -8.00 -6.24
N ASN A 141 14.36 -8.19 -7.20
CA ASN A 141 14.69 -8.06 -8.62
C ASN A 141 14.98 -6.62 -9.04
N LYS A 142 14.34 -5.66 -8.36
CA LYS A 142 14.48 -4.24 -8.68
C LYS A 142 15.36 -3.48 -7.69
N ASN A 143 15.82 -4.16 -6.64
CA ASN A 143 16.55 -3.55 -5.52
C ASN A 143 15.79 -2.36 -4.93
N ILE A 144 14.47 -2.53 -4.80
CA ILE A 144 13.58 -1.51 -4.26
C ILE A 144 12.99 -1.99 -2.94
N ALA A 145 12.96 -1.09 -1.96
CA ALA A 145 12.25 -1.30 -0.71
C ALA A 145 11.23 -0.19 -0.52
N VAL A 146 10.02 -0.55 -0.11
CA VAL A 146 8.94 0.39 0.15
C VAL A 146 8.53 0.27 1.60
N TYR A 147 8.44 1.40 2.29
CA TYR A 147 7.99 1.49 3.68
C TYR A 147 6.74 2.33 3.74
N ILE A 148 5.67 1.76 4.30
CA ILE A 148 4.37 2.41 4.41
C ILE A 148 4.01 2.55 5.87
N LEU A 149 3.79 3.79 6.33
CA LEU A 149 3.32 4.06 7.69
C LEU A 149 1.85 4.49 7.62
N TYR A 150 1.00 3.78 8.37
CA TYR A 150 -0.43 4.08 8.44
C TYR A 150 -0.68 5.12 9.53
N LYS A 151 -1.19 6.29 9.17
CA LYS A 151 -1.41 7.40 10.10
C LYS A 151 -2.83 7.49 10.60
N GLU A 152 -3.77 7.41 9.71
CA GLU A 152 -5.19 7.48 10.05
C GLU A 152 -5.86 6.30 9.36
N VAL A 153 -6.42 5.40 10.13
CA VAL A 153 -7.05 4.20 9.59
C VAL A 153 -8.50 4.16 10.05
N SER A 154 -9.41 4.08 9.10
CA SER A 154 -10.82 3.86 9.35
C SER A 154 -11.27 2.65 8.54
N VAL A 155 -11.66 1.61 9.23
CA VAL A 155 -12.14 0.37 8.60
C VAL A 155 -13.66 0.38 8.67
N ASN A 156 -14.28 0.24 7.51
CA ASN A 156 -15.72 0.11 7.39
C ASN A 156 -16.05 -1.34 7.06
N SER A 157 -16.77 -1.97 7.94
CA SER A 157 -17.16 -3.37 7.74
C SER A 157 -18.54 -3.46 7.11
#